data_765c447ae3721b140dda99ba7b55a781
#
_entry.id   765c447ae3721b140dda99ba7b55a781
#
_cell.length_a   1.000
_cell.length_b   1.000
_cell.length_c   1.000
_cell.angle_alpha   90.00
_cell.angle_beta   90.00
_cell.angle_gamma   90.00
#
_symmetry.space_group_name_H-M   'P 1'
#
loop_
_entity.id
_entity.type
_entity.pdbx_description
1 polymer ?
#
loop_
_entity_poly.entity_id
_entity_poly.type
_entity_poly.pdbx_seq_one_letter_code
_entity_poly.pdbx_strand_id
1 'polypeptide(L)'
;EQLPALAENTEALEAQRDEAKQDLADTIEYRKMLAENEKQLANVKAGVELKLKGRRTALNEADAAEQKLGRELDAARQRLGVLKELEKNMDGYQNSVKTVMRADAARRLRGIIGPVSSILSVEPGREVAIETALGGALQNIVVENEAAAKAGIALLRSENAGRATFLPLDTVQPSFFPVSYTHLRA
;
A
#
# COMPACT_ATOMS: atom_id res chain seq x y z
N GLU A 1 -72.35 -58.04 -53.37
CA GLU A 1 -71.82 -58.16 -51.98
C GLU A 1 -70.38 -57.57 -51.75
N GLN A 2 -69.60 -57.31 -52.81
CA GLN A 2 -68.24 -56.77 -52.74
C GLN A 2 -68.20 -55.23 -52.68
N LEU A 3 -69.14 -54.51 -53.25
CA LEU A 3 -69.18 -53.06 -53.34
C LEU A 3 -69.39 -52.34 -51.99
N PRO A 4 -70.28 -52.77 -51.10
CA PRO A 4 -70.41 -52.11 -49.75
C PRO A 4 -69.22 -52.35 -48.88
N ALA A 5 -68.54 -53.48 -48.88
CA ALA A 5 -67.33 -53.79 -48.14
C ALA A 5 -66.11 -52.94 -48.59
N LEU A 6 -66.03 -52.64 -49.89
CA LEU A 6 -65.03 -51.75 -50.45
C LEU A 6 -65.27 -50.27 -50.03
N ALA A 7 -66.53 -49.84 -49.98
CA ALA A 7 -66.90 -48.51 -49.54
C ALA A 7 -66.56 -48.31 -48.07
N GLU A 8 -66.83 -49.25 -47.17
CA GLU A 8 -66.54 -49.25 -45.80
C GLU A 8 -64.99 -49.24 -45.53
N ASN A 9 -64.24 -50.00 -46.30
CA ASN A 9 -62.78 -50.02 -46.22
C ASN A 9 -62.15 -48.70 -46.72
N THR A 10 -62.74 -48.06 -47.73
CA THR A 10 -62.26 -46.75 -48.21
C THR A 10 -62.50 -45.65 -47.16
N GLU A 11 -63.68 -45.67 -46.56
CA GLU A 11 -64.00 -44.71 -45.45
C GLU A 11 -63.10 -44.91 -44.24
N ALA A 12 -62.82 -46.15 -43.85
CA ALA A 12 -61.85 -46.42 -42.73
C ALA A 12 -60.41 -45.98 -43.07
N LEU A 13 -59.97 -46.18 -44.30
CA LEU A 13 -58.64 -45.71 -44.75
C LEU A 13 -58.60 -44.21 -44.92
N GLU A 14 -59.67 -43.55 -45.30
CA GLU A 14 -59.73 -42.08 -45.30
C GLU A 14 -59.68 -41.50 -43.87
N ALA A 15 -60.33 -42.07 -42.87
CA ALA A 15 -60.25 -41.69 -41.49
C ALA A 15 -58.85 -41.86 -40.95
N GLN A 16 -58.20 -43.00 -41.17
CA GLN A 16 -56.80 -43.22 -40.78
C GLN A 16 -55.84 -42.26 -41.46
N ARG A 17 -56.06 -41.93 -42.74
CA ARG A 17 -55.23 -40.93 -43.45
C ARG A 17 -55.37 -39.54 -42.78
N ASP A 18 -56.58 -39.14 -42.41
CA ASP A 18 -56.84 -37.83 -41.87
C ASP A 18 -56.31 -37.71 -40.38
N GLU A 19 -56.43 -38.78 -39.59
CA GLU A 19 -55.76 -38.90 -38.29
C GLU A 19 -54.23 -38.78 -38.41
N ALA A 20 -53.62 -39.54 -39.34
CA ALA A 20 -52.20 -39.48 -39.61
C ALA A 20 -51.71 -38.09 -40.08
N LYS A 21 -52.55 -37.39 -40.87
CA LYS A 21 -52.26 -36.01 -41.29
C LYS A 21 -52.30 -35.05 -40.10
N GLN A 22 -53.23 -35.21 -39.17
CA GLN A 22 -53.31 -34.38 -37.96
C GLN A 22 -52.07 -34.60 -37.04
N ASP A 23 -51.72 -35.86 -36.76
CA ASP A 23 -50.56 -36.24 -36.03
C ASP A 23 -49.24 -35.67 -36.61
N LEU A 24 -49.17 -35.70 -37.95
CA LEU A 24 -48.05 -35.12 -38.69
C LEU A 24 -47.97 -33.59 -38.48
N ALA A 25 -49.12 -32.90 -38.57
CA ALA A 25 -49.20 -31.46 -38.38
C ALA A 25 -48.79 -31.08 -36.96
N ASP A 26 -49.32 -31.79 -35.97
CA ASP A 26 -48.96 -31.54 -34.52
C ASP A 26 -47.49 -31.82 -34.25
N THR A 27 -46.94 -32.88 -34.85
CA THR A 27 -45.49 -33.19 -34.74
C THR A 27 -44.60 -32.11 -35.37
N ILE A 28 -45.02 -31.55 -36.51
CA ILE A 28 -44.31 -30.46 -37.19
C ILE A 28 -44.31 -29.18 -36.28
N GLU A 29 -45.46 -28.87 -35.70
CA GLU A 29 -45.60 -27.72 -34.81
C GLU A 29 -44.74 -27.90 -33.56
N TYR A 30 -44.78 -29.05 -32.92
CA TYR A 30 -43.93 -29.39 -31.77
C TYR A 30 -42.43 -29.27 -32.09
N ARG A 31 -42.00 -29.78 -33.26
CA ARG A 31 -40.62 -29.60 -33.73
C ARG A 31 -40.21 -28.14 -33.87
N LYS A 32 -41.10 -27.29 -34.38
CA LYS A 32 -40.85 -25.86 -34.52
C LYS A 32 -40.64 -25.21 -33.14
N MET A 33 -41.49 -25.54 -32.16
CA MET A 33 -41.37 -25.05 -30.79
C MET A 33 -40.06 -25.49 -30.15
N LEU A 34 -39.68 -26.76 -30.31
CA LEU A 34 -38.41 -27.28 -29.81
C LEU A 34 -37.20 -26.55 -30.41
N ALA A 35 -37.20 -26.36 -31.73
CA ALA A 35 -36.11 -25.64 -32.39
C ALA A 35 -35.97 -24.19 -31.92
N GLU A 36 -37.06 -23.49 -31.65
CA GLU A 36 -37.04 -22.14 -31.10
C GLU A 36 -36.52 -22.13 -29.66
N ASN A 37 -36.95 -23.09 -28.83
CA ASN A 37 -36.47 -23.24 -27.47
C ASN A 37 -34.98 -23.57 -27.43
N GLU A 38 -34.48 -24.44 -28.30
CA GLU A 38 -33.06 -24.73 -28.44
C GLU A 38 -32.25 -23.47 -28.75
N LYS A 39 -32.75 -22.66 -29.70
CA LYS A 39 -32.09 -21.39 -30.07
C LYS A 39 -32.05 -20.40 -28.91
N GLN A 40 -33.16 -20.26 -28.17
CA GLN A 40 -33.23 -19.39 -27.00
C GLN A 40 -32.26 -19.87 -25.92
N LEU A 41 -32.21 -21.16 -25.64
CA LEU A 41 -31.31 -21.75 -24.65
C LEU A 41 -29.84 -21.57 -25.03
N ALA A 42 -29.53 -21.75 -26.32
CA ALA A 42 -28.16 -21.49 -26.82
C ALA A 42 -27.74 -20.04 -26.64
N ASN A 43 -28.64 -19.08 -26.88
CA ASN A 43 -28.37 -17.65 -26.66
C ASN A 43 -28.16 -17.32 -25.17
N VAL A 44 -29.01 -17.89 -24.30
CA VAL A 44 -28.83 -17.71 -22.83
C VAL A 44 -27.51 -18.30 -22.36
N LYS A 45 -27.18 -19.52 -22.84
CA LYS A 45 -25.91 -20.17 -22.51
C LYS A 45 -24.72 -19.32 -22.94
N ALA A 46 -24.70 -18.84 -24.18
CA ALA A 46 -23.62 -17.97 -24.67
C ALA A 46 -23.50 -16.68 -23.86
N GLY A 47 -24.62 -16.06 -23.48
CA GLY A 47 -24.62 -14.87 -22.61
C GLY A 47 -24.07 -15.13 -21.23
N VAL A 48 -24.40 -16.26 -20.61
CA VAL A 48 -23.87 -16.66 -19.31
C VAL A 48 -22.38 -16.98 -19.40
N GLU A 49 -21.93 -17.68 -20.41
CA GLU A 49 -20.51 -17.98 -20.64
C GLU A 49 -19.66 -16.71 -20.80
N LEU A 50 -20.17 -15.74 -21.56
CA LEU A 50 -19.50 -14.44 -21.71
C LEU A 50 -19.39 -13.69 -20.39
N LYS A 51 -20.47 -13.64 -19.61
CA LYS A 51 -20.46 -13.03 -18.27
C LYS A 51 -19.50 -13.74 -17.32
N LEU A 52 -19.47 -15.06 -17.34
CA LEU A 52 -18.57 -15.86 -16.52
C LEU A 52 -17.10 -15.58 -16.87
N LYS A 53 -16.79 -15.55 -18.18
CA LYS A 53 -15.45 -15.20 -18.67
C LYS A 53 -15.03 -13.80 -18.19
N GLY A 54 -15.90 -12.80 -18.34
CA GLY A 54 -15.61 -11.44 -17.87
C GLY A 54 -15.36 -11.37 -16.37
N ARG A 55 -16.18 -12.06 -15.57
CA ARG A 55 -15.99 -12.11 -14.11
C ARG A 55 -14.69 -12.82 -13.70
N ARG A 56 -14.32 -13.89 -14.40
CA ARG A 56 -13.03 -14.58 -14.14
C ARG A 56 -11.83 -13.68 -14.45
N THR A 57 -11.89 -12.93 -15.56
CA THR A 57 -10.83 -11.97 -15.89
C THR A 57 -10.71 -10.90 -14.82
N ALA A 58 -11.81 -10.27 -14.41
CA ALA A 58 -11.81 -9.25 -13.37
C ALA A 58 -11.32 -9.79 -12.02
N LEU A 59 -11.66 -11.03 -11.67
CA LEU A 59 -11.14 -11.68 -10.45
C LEU A 59 -9.62 -11.84 -10.51
N ASN A 60 -9.10 -12.38 -11.61
CA ASN A 60 -7.65 -12.57 -11.79
C ASN A 60 -6.89 -11.24 -11.73
N GLU A 61 -7.45 -10.17 -12.30
CA GLU A 61 -6.85 -8.83 -12.23
C GLU A 61 -6.86 -8.28 -10.81
N ALA A 62 -7.96 -8.48 -10.07
CA ALA A 62 -8.06 -8.08 -8.66
C ALA A 62 -7.08 -8.85 -7.78
N ASP A 63 -6.96 -10.16 -7.95
CA ASP A 63 -6.02 -11.01 -7.23
C ASP A 63 -4.55 -10.60 -7.51
N ALA A 64 -4.24 -10.30 -8.77
CA ALA A 64 -2.90 -9.82 -9.14
C ALA A 64 -2.59 -8.44 -8.52
N ALA A 65 -3.57 -7.54 -8.48
CA ALA A 65 -3.44 -6.24 -7.84
C ALA A 65 -3.26 -6.37 -6.32
N GLU A 66 -4.04 -7.23 -5.67
CA GLU A 66 -3.91 -7.52 -4.23
C GLU A 66 -2.52 -8.04 -3.89
N GLN A 67 -2.03 -9.04 -4.63
CA GLN A 67 -0.70 -9.59 -4.42
C GLN A 67 0.42 -8.57 -4.63
N LYS A 68 0.27 -7.65 -5.59
CA LYS A 68 1.22 -6.57 -5.81
C LYS A 68 1.24 -5.61 -4.64
N LEU A 69 0.07 -5.12 -4.22
CA LEU A 69 -0.08 -4.21 -3.09
C LEU A 69 0.40 -4.85 -1.77
N GLY A 70 0.12 -6.13 -1.57
CA GLY A 70 0.61 -6.89 -0.41
C GLY A 70 2.14 -6.88 -0.32
N ARG A 71 2.82 -7.16 -1.43
CA ARG A 71 4.30 -7.11 -1.49
C ARG A 71 4.86 -5.72 -1.22
N GLU A 72 4.24 -4.68 -1.80
CA GLU A 72 4.65 -3.29 -1.58
C GLU A 72 4.46 -2.87 -0.11
N LEU A 73 3.34 -3.28 0.50
CA LEU A 73 3.06 -3.03 1.91
C LEU A 73 4.07 -3.72 2.83
N ASP A 74 4.39 -4.98 2.57
CA ASP A 74 5.35 -5.74 3.38
C ASP A 74 6.76 -5.16 3.26
N ALA A 75 7.18 -4.77 2.05
CA ALA A 75 8.46 -4.08 1.83
C ALA A 75 8.51 -2.74 2.58
N ALA A 76 7.43 -1.96 2.55
CA ALA A 76 7.34 -0.69 3.28
C ALA A 76 7.38 -0.91 4.81
N ARG A 77 6.69 -1.93 5.32
CA ARG A 77 6.71 -2.29 6.75
C ARG A 77 8.10 -2.73 7.21
N GLN A 78 8.79 -3.56 6.43
CA GLN A 78 10.15 -3.97 6.74
C GLN A 78 11.10 -2.77 6.77
N ARG A 79 11.01 -1.88 5.77
CA ARG A 79 11.81 -0.66 5.73
C ARG A 79 11.53 0.25 6.93
N LEU A 80 10.27 0.41 7.31
CA LEU A 80 9.88 1.17 8.51
C LEU A 80 10.45 0.53 9.79
N GLY A 81 10.42 -0.80 9.89
CA GLY A 81 11.00 -1.53 11.01
C GLY A 81 12.50 -1.24 11.16
N VAL A 82 13.26 -1.36 10.07
CA VAL A 82 14.69 -1.06 10.07
C VAL A 82 14.96 0.41 10.47
N LEU A 83 14.21 1.35 9.90
CA LEU A 83 14.38 2.77 10.23
C LEU A 83 14.10 3.07 11.71
N LYS A 84 13.05 2.46 12.26
CA LYS A 84 12.74 2.58 13.71
C LYS A 84 13.84 1.98 14.61
N GLU A 85 14.44 0.88 14.19
CA GLU A 85 15.56 0.31 14.93
C GLU A 85 16.81 1.19 14.86
N LEU A 86 17.14 1.75 13.69
CA LEU A 86 18.24 2.70 13.52
C LEU A 86 18.04 3.94 14.41
N GLU A 87 16.82 4.48 14.42
CA GLU A 87 16.45 5.61 15.29
C GLU A 87 16.59 5.26 16.77
N LYS A 88 16.02 4.12 17.20
CA LYS A 88 16.10 3.64 18.59
C LYS A 88 17.55 3.41 19.05
N ASN A 89 18.38 2.88 18.19
CA ASN A 89 19.79 2.61 18.46
C ASN A 89 20.65 3.87 18.31
N MET A 90 20.04 5.00 17.87
CA MET A 90 20.75 6.24 17.55
C MET A 90 21.92 6.00 16.58
N ASP A 91 21.72 5.10 15.58
CA ASP A 91 22.74 4.83 14.59
C ASP A 91 23.05 6.12 13.79
N GLY A 92 24.32 6.35 13.55
CA GLY A 92 24.81 7.63 13.00
C GLY A 92 25.32 8.64 14.06
N TYR A 93 24.95 8.48 15.34
CA TYR A 93 25.51 9.31 16.40
C TYR A 93 26.81 8.74 16.98
N GLN A 94 27.71 9.63 17.37
CA GLN A 94 28.93 9.24 18.09
C GLN A 94 28.60 8.62 19.45
N ASN A 95 29.48 7.76 19.94
CA ASN A 95 29.28 7.08 21.21
C ASN A 95 29.06 8.04 22.40
N SER A 96 29.75 9.18 22.40
CA SER A 96 29.58 10.23 23.42
C SER A 96 28.14 10.77 23.42
N VAL A 97 27.56 11.06 22.26
CA VAL A 97 26.17 11.53 22.16
C VAL A 97 25.19 10.44 22.62
N LYS A 98 25.37 9.21 22.17
CA LYS A 98 24.56 8.06 22.61
C LYS A 98 24.59 7.89 24.13
N THR A 99 25.74 8.03 24.73
CA THR A 99 25.93 7.91 26.21
C THR A 99 25.15 8.98 26.94
N VAL A 100 25.28 10.24 26.53
CA VAL A 100 24.54 11.36 27.15
C VAL A 100 23.03 11.18 27.01
N MET A 101 22.55 10.83 25.82
CA MET A 101 21.12 10.64 25.56
C MET A 101 20.53 9.45 26.34
N ARG A 102 21.29 8.35 26.48
CA ARG A 102 20.88 7.21 27.31
C ARG A 102 20.84 7.58 28.81
N ALA A 103 21.78 8.40 29.27
CA ALA A 103 21.79 8.86 30.64
C ALA A 103 20.65 9.82 30.96
N ASP A 104 20.27 10.66 30.00
CA ASP A 104 19.09 11.52 30.10
C ASP A 104 17.80 10.68 30.13
N ALA A 105 17.63 9.75 29.23
CA ALA A 105 16.49 8.83 29.21
C ALA A 105 16.36 8.01 30.52
N ALA A 106 17.50 7.66 31.15
CA ALA A 106 17.56 7.01 32.45
C ALA A 106 17.42 7.99 33.62
N ARG A 107 17.17 9.28 33.38
CA ARG A 107 17.07 10.37 34.37
C ARG A 107 18.33 10.55 35.24
N ARG A 108 19.49 10.12 34.76
CA ARG A 108 20.79 10.32 35.40
C ARG A 108 21.34 11.73 35.13
N LEU A 109 20.93 12.34 34.04
CA LEU A 109 21.18 13.75 33.71
C LEU A 109 19.86 14.51 33.68
N ARG A 110 19.95 15.83 33.84
CA ARG A 110 18.80 16.75 33.69
C ARG A 110 19.22 17.95 32.87
N GLY A 111 18.26 18.56 32.17
CA GLY A 111 18.51 19.74 31.36
C GLY A 111 19.17 19.42 30.02
N ILE A 112 19.08 18.17 29.53
CA ILE A 112 19.47 17.80 28.19
C ILE A 112 18.24 17.99 27.28
N ILE A 113 18.38 18.79 26.22
CA ILE A 113 17.29 19.01 25.24
C ILE A 113 17.42 18.01 24.11
N GLY A 114 18.63 17.78 23.61
CA GLY A 114 18.90 16.81 22.56
C GLY A 114 20.01 17.24 21.61
N PRO A 115 20.41 16.39 20.68
CA PRO A 115 21.34 16.76 19.62
C PRO A 115 20.72 17.76 18.65
N VAL A 116 21.52 18.65 18.06
CA VAL A 116 21.08 19.67 17.12
C VAL A 116 20.25 19.07 16.00
N SER A 117 20.64 17.89 15.50
CA SER A 117 19.91 17.18 14.44
C SER A 117 18.46 16.78 14.79
N SER A 118 18.16 16.59 16.08
CA SER A 118 16.80 16.24 16.54
C SER A 118 15.90 17.45 16.77
N ILE A 119 16.49 18.63 16.88
CA ILE A 119 15.79 19.89 17.19
C ILE A 119 15.48 20.68 15.92
N LEU A 120 16.32 20.52 14.88
CA LEU A 120 16.16 21.22 13.62
C LEU A 120 15.02 20.64 12.79
N SER A 121 14.13 21.52 12.32
CA SER A 121 13.16 21.21 11.28
C SER A 121 13.60 21.88 9.99
N VAL A 122 13.79 21.07 8.95
CA VAL A 122 14.28 21.52 7.64
C VAL A 122 13.16 21.38 6.60
N GLU A 123 13.01 22.37 5.72
CA GLU A 123 12.07 22.30 4.60
C GLU A 123 12.48 21.16 3.64
N PRO A 124 11.49 20.38 3.10
CA PRO A 124 11.76 19.31 2.17
C PRO A 124 12.62 19.78 0.97
N GLY A 125 13.65 18.99 0.67
CA GLY A 125 14.57 19.27 -0.43
C GLY A 125 15.81 20.11 -0.07
N ARG A 126 15.91 20.59 1.18
CA ARG A 126 17.08 21.34 1.67
C ARG A 126 17.92 20.56 2.66
N GLU A 127 17.55 19.33 2.97
CA GLU A 127 18.18 18.50 4.00
C GLU A 127 19.68 18.33 3.75
N VAL A 128 20.05 17.99 2.52
CA VAL A 128 21.46 17.75 2.13
C VAL A 128 22.30 19.02 2.25
N ALA A 129 21.74 20.18 1.90
CA ALA A 129 22.44 21.45 2.00
C ALA A 129 22.72 21.82 3.47
N ILE A 130 21.73 21.65 4.36
CA ILE A 130 21.85 21.92 5.78
C ILE A 130 22.79 20.90 6.44
N GLU A 131 22.67 19.62 6.10
CA GLU A 131 23.58 18.58 6.60
C GLU A 131 25.03 18.88 6.22
N THR A 132 25.27 19.27 4.96
CA THR A 132 26.61 19.64 4.49
C THR A 132 27.15 20.88 5.20
N ALA A 133 26.32 21.89 5.43
CA ALA A 133 26.71 23.14 6.09
C ALA A 133 27.03 22.94 7.57
N LEU A 134 26.26 22.16 8.28
CA LEU A 134 26.40 21.91 9.71
C LEU A 134 27.41 20.78 10.01
N GLY A 135 27.47 19.77 9.16
CA GLY A 135 28.39 18.65 9.31
C GLY A 135 28.39 18.05 10.72
N GLY A 136 29.56 18.02 11.36
CA GLY A 136 29.69 17.50 12.74
C GLY A 136 28.93 18.27 13.80
N ALA A 137 28.54 19.52 13.55
CA ALA A 137 27.77 20.34 14.50
C ALA A 137 26.34 19.80 14.72
N LEU A 138 25.82 18.98 13.80
CA LEU A 138 24.55 18.29 13.98
C LEU A 138 24.54 17.35 15.20
N GLN A 139 25.70 16.89 15.64
CA GLN A 139 25.87 16.03 16.80
C GLN A 139 26.13 16.80 18.12
N ASN A 140 26.21 18.12 18.07
CA ASN A 140 26.34 18.93 19.28
C ASN A 140 25.08 18.77 20.13
N ILE A 141 25.26 18.70 21.45
CA ILE A 141 24.16 18.48 22.40
C ILE A 141 23.69 19.81 22.94
N VAL A 142 22.45 20.17 22.70
CA VAL A 142 21.82 21.35 23.25
C VAL A 142 21.35 21.04 24.68
N VAL A 143 21.67 21.94 25.60
CA VAL A 143 21.31 21.81 27.01
C VAL A 143 20.72 23.12 27.52
N GLU A 144 19.91 23.04 28.58
CA GLU A 144 19.24 24.22 29.12
C GLU A 144 20.24 25.28 29.69
N ASN A 145 21.30 24.83 30.35
CA ASN A 145 22.22 25.70 31.04
C ASN A 145 23.65 25.11 31.19
N GLU A 146 24.56 25.92 31.62
CA GLU A 146 25.97 25.54 31.84
C GLU A 146 26.13 24.39 32.86
N ALA A 147 25.29 24.32 33.88
CA ALA A 147 25.35 23.27 34.89
C ALA A 147 25.05 21.88 34.28
N ALA A 148 24.05 21.80 33.38
CA ALA A 148 23.73 20.58 32.62
C ALA A 148 24.90 20.18 31.71
N ALA A 149 25.56 21.14 31.04
CA ALA A 149 26.73 20.87 30.23
C ALA A 149 27.88 20.26 31.06
N LYS A 150 28.18 20.86 32.26
CA LYS A 150 29.21 20.36 33.17
C LYS A 150 28.90 18.94 33.64
N ALA A 151 27.64 18.65 33.98
CA ALA A 151 27.22 17.32 34.37
C ALA A 151 27.41 16.30 33.24
N GLY A 152 27.04 16.65 31.99
CA GLY A 152 27.27 15.83 30.81
C GLY A 152 28.75 15.53 30.54
N ILE A 153 29.61 16.55 30.68
CA ILE A 153 31.07 16.39 30.56
C ILE A 153 31.62 15.46 31.64
N ALA A 154 31.17 15.63 32.88
CA ALA A 154 31.59 14.77 34.00
C ALA A 154 31.21 13.32 33.78
N LEU A 155 30.00 13.06 33.28
CA LEU A 155 29.54 11.73 32.92
C LEU A 155 30.42 11.10 31.81
N LEU A 156 30.68 11.83 30.73
CA LEU A 156 31.52 11.34 29.63
C LEU A 156 32.92 10.97 30.07
N ARG A 157 33.49 11.77 31.03
CA ARG A 157 34.79 11.47 31.62
C ARG A 157 34.74 10.21 32.48
N SER A 158 33.73 10.05 33.33
CA SER A 158 33.63 8.91 34.24
C SER A 158 33.39 7.58 33.47
N GLU A 159 32.67 7.63 32.38
CA GLU A 159 32.38 6.46 31.56
C GLU A 159 33.39 6.23 30.40
N ASN A 160 34.38 7.11 30.28
CA ASN A 160 35.37 7.08 29.18
C ASN A 160 34.74 7.01 27.81
N ALA A 161 33.60 7.70 27.61
CA ALA A 161 32.73 7.57 26.43
C ALA A 161 33.08 8.53 25.27
N GLY A 162 34.23 9.19 25.35
CA GLY A 162 34.72 10.14 24.32
C GLY A 162 34.37 11.59 24.64
N ARG A 163 34.29 12.42 23.61
CA ARG A 163 34.04 13.86 23.70
C ARG A 163 32.77 14.25 23.00
N ALA A 164 32.03 15.21 23.51
CA ALA A 164 30.91 15.88 22.87
C ALA A 164 30.97 17.38 23.10
N THR A 165 30.44 18.15 22.17
CA THR A 165 30.23 19.59 22.31
C THR A 165 28.86 19.84 22.90
N PHE A 166 28.79 20.63 23.96
CA PHE A 166 27.54 21.05 24.58
C PHE A 166 27.27 22.52 24.26
N LEU A 167 26.02 22.83 23.95
CA LEU A 167 25.53 24.17 23.63
C LEU A 167 24.51 24.61 24.72
N PRO A 168 24.94 25.28 25.78
CA PRO A 168 24.02 25.78 26.81
C PRO A 168 23.23 26.98 26.26
N LEU A 169 21.90 26.92 26.36
CA LEU A 169 21.04 27.98 25.85
C LEU A 169 21.15 29.31 26.61
N ASP A 170 21.57 29.26 27.86
CA ASP A 170 21.79 30.44 28.68
C ASP A 170 23.06 31.24 28.32
N THR A 171 24.02 30.62 27.62
CA THR A 171 25.32 31.23 27.28
C THR A 171 25.53 31.40 25.76
N VAL A 172 24.78 30.69 24.93
CA VAL A 172 24.87 30.83 23.47
C VAL A 172 24.29 32.17 23.04
N GLN A 173 25.14 33.03 22.45
CA GLN A 173 24.68 34.27 21.83
C GLN A 173 24.43 34.09 20.36
N PRO A 174 23.26 34.54 19.84
CA PRO A 174 22.99 34.45 18.42
C PRO A 174 23.94 35.38 17.64
N SER A 175 24.62 34.83 16.64
CA SER A 175 25.37 35.61 15.66
C SER A 175 24.49 35.91 14.48
N PHE A 176 24.15 37.17 14.23
CA PHE A 176 23.39 37.59 13.05
C PHE A 176 24.35 37.90 11.93
N PHE A 177 24.25 37.16 10.82
CA PHE A 177 24.88 37.57 9.58
C PHE A 177 24.02 38.67 8.93
N PRO A 178 24.57 39.88 8.64
CA PRO A 178 23.82 40.90 7.94
C PRO A 178 23.47 40.39 6.52
N VAL A 179 22.19 40.55 6.16
CA VAL A 179 21.59 40.04 4.91
C VAL A 179 22.25 40.58 3.60
N SER A 180 23.15 41.57 3.72
CA SER A 180 23.86 42.17 2.59
C SER A 180 24.79 41.23 1.80
N TYR A 181 25.09 40.03 2.31
CA TYR A 181 25.96 39.07 1.64
C TYR A 181 25.21 37.99 0.84
N THR A 182 23.88 38.01 0.80
CA THR A 182 23.09 36.97 0.11
C THR A 182 22.71 37.30 -1.33
N HIS A 183 23.12 38.48 -1.86
CA HIS A 183 22.97 38.77 -3.28
C HIS A 183 24.20 38.32 -4.06
N LEU A 184 24.34 37.01 -4.28
CA LEU A 184 25.10 36.53 -5.42
C LEU A 184 24.25 36.83 -6.68
N ARG A 185 24.70 37.86 -7.42
CA ARG A 185 24.20 38.16 -8.78
C ARG A 185 24.33 36.87 -9.61
N ALA A 186 23.20 36.47 -10.24
CA ALA A 186 23.16 35.57 -11.37
C ALA A 186 23.84 36.22 -12.59
#